data_b0ede368fc617dc0ba54212b9457762d
#
_entry.id   b0ede368fc617dc0ba54212b9457762d
#
_cell.length_a   1.000
_cell.length_b   1.000
_cell.length_c   1.000
_cell.angle_alpha   90.00
_cell.angle_beta   90.00
_cell.angle_gamma   90.00
#
_symmetry.space_group_name_H-M   'P 1'
#
loop_
_entity.id
_entity.type
_entity.pdbx_description
1 polymer ?
#
loop_
_entity_poly.entity_id
_entity_poly.type
_entity_poly.pdbx_seq_one_letter_code
_entity_poly.pdbx_strand_id
1 'polypeptide(L)'
;MDTKVDTEKKVGELLLEEGSIDEPMFSYSSKVQEVSRERMGQIMLRLRFATDRDVARVLAKQAGLEYDPMLVVTSSAEALAQIPSSFAAKHGLLPLTIEDDHLVVATIDPYARQAFDRLTRYTSYPLRLVVAPEARLRREVQRQYQLVENYIEQEIGRISRAAVAGREFVAEDLMEQLISSAIEYDATDVHINPTELATLISFRLDGVMQLSYTLPASAHSRLVSVFKVAAGMDIAESHRPHDGHLVFCYLEERYDLRISTIPAVTGENMVIRILSGSHEFLSLKDLGLVKRQIDAIEQMSRSPHGIVLVSGPTGSGKTTTLYAVMRTINAMEKNILTVEDPVEYTMPLVQQVNVNEKAGITFASSIRSFLRQDPDVLLIGEIRDEETADLAMRAALTGHLVFSTVHTNDAVGAIVRLRDLGVQDYIIASTIRGVVSQRLLRRLCPHCKTPATRAEPWNGIQPEQILEHVGCPLCRQTGYIGRTAIAEVLQVDRELITMINDGGTTIDIEETAQARGMRTLKDAGVDLVANGTTDIAEFERVLG
;
A
#
# COMPACT_ATOMS: atom_id res chain seq x y z
N MET A 1 -1.90 35.49 -3.39
CA MET A 1 -2.79 35.08 -4.49
C MET A 1 -4.08 34.68 -3.84
N ASP A 2 -5.13 35.50 -4.02
CA ASP A 2 -6.46 35.26 -3.45
C ASP A 2 -7.06 34.00 -4.09
N THR A 3 -7.03 32.88 -3.38
CA THR A 3 -7.83 31.72 -3.71
C THR A 3 -9.27 32.05 -3.34
N LYS A 4 -10.10 32.42 -4.32
CA LYS A 4 -11.55 32.49 -4.16
C LYS A 4 -12.04 31.14 -3.64
N VAL A 5 -12.61 31.15 -2.45
CA VAL A 5 -13.33 30.02 -1.86
C VAL A 5 -14.50 29.69 -2.77
N ASP A 6 -14.48 28.52 -3.42
CA ASP A 6 -15.50 28.08 -4.39
C ASP A 6 -16.61 27.32 -3.63
N THR A 7 -17.31 28.05 -2.74
CA THR A 7 -18.36 27.50 -1.88
C THR A 7 -19.63 27.08 -2.62
N GLU A 8 -19.75 27.34 -3.91
CA GLU A 8 -20.94 27.02 -4.71
C GLU A 8 -20.88 25.63 -5.36
N LYS A 9 -19.67 25.08 -5.63
CA LYS A 9 -19.52 23.80 -6.32
C LYS A 9 -19.60 22.62 -5.36
N LYS A 10 -20.30 21.56 -5.78
CA LYS A 10 -20.40 20.32 -5.00
C LYS A 10 -19.13 19.47 -5.13
N VAL A 11 -18.86 18.62 -4.13
CA VAL A 11 -17.68 17.75 -4.06
C VAL A 11 -17.50 16.94 -5.35
N GLY A 12 -18.58 16.37 -5.91
CA GLY A 12 -18.51 15.60 -7.15
C GLY A 12 -18.06 16.40 -8.37
N GLU A 13 -18.53 17.65 -8.47
CA GLU A 13 -18.16 18.57 -9.56
C GLU A 13 -16.68 18.98 -9.45
N LEU A 14 -16.19 19.19 -8.24
CA LEU A 14 -14.77 19.50 -8.00
C LEU A 14 -13.86 18.31 -8.29
N LEU A 15 -14.28 17.08 -7.95
CA LEU A 15 -13.54 15.86 -8.29
C LEU A 15 -13.43 15.67 -9.81
N LEU A 16 -14.51 15.99 -10.54
CA LEU A 16 -14.53 15.94 -12.00
C LEU A 16 -13.61 17.01 -12.61
N GLU A 17 -13.66 18.25 -12.14
CA GLU A 17 -12.79 19.34 -12.60
C GLU A 17 -11.30 19.08 -12.36
N GLU A 18 -10.96 18.43 -11.25
CA GLU A 18 -9.57 18.05 -10.95
C GLU A 18 -9.11 16.80 -11.72
N GLY A 19 -10.02 16.17 -12.47
CA GLY A 19 -9.72 14.94 -13.21
C GLY A 19 -9.42 13.74 -12.30
N SER A 20 -9.96 13.76 -11.07
CA SER A 20 -9.91 12.62 -10.15
C SER A 20 -10.92 11.54 -10.54
N ILE A 21 -12.01 11.95 -11.19
CA ILE A 21 -13.05 11.10 -11.78
C ILE A 21 -13.38 11.59 -13.18
N ASP A 22 -14.01 10.75 -13.99
CA ASP A 22 -14.54 11.11 -15.30
C ASP A 22 -16.06 11.34 -15.28
N GLU A 23 -16.61 11.84 -16.40
CA GLU A 23 -18.05 12.12 -16.54
C GLU A 23 -18.94 10.88 -16.36
N PRO A 24 -18.60 9.69 -16.88
CA PRO A 24 -19.33 8.46 -16.61
C PRO A 24 -19.41 8.12 -15.13
N MET A 25 -18.27 8.19 -14.39
CA MET A 25 -18.22 7.92 -12.95
C MET A 25 -19.09 8.92 -12.17
N PHE A 26 -19.04 10.19 -12.53
CA PHE A 26 -19.88 11.22 -11.94
C PHE A 26 -21.37 10.96 -12.18
N SER A 27 -21.76 10.68 -13.43
CA SER A 27 -23.14 10.39 -13.81
C SER A 27 -23.68 9.16 -13.07
N TYR A 28 -22.90 8.07 -13.00
CA TYR A 28 -23.28 6.88 -12.24
C TYR A 28 -23.47 7.17 -10.76
N SER A 29 -22.51 7.85 -10.15
CA SER A 29 -22.59 8.20 -8.73
C SER A 29 -23.77 9.09 -8.41
N SER A 30 -24.16 9.98 -9.33
CA SER A 30 -25.36 10.80 -9.20
C SER A 30 -26.63 9.97 -9.17
N LYS A 31 -26.74 8.94 -10.04
CA LYS A 31 -27.86 7.98 -10.02
C LYS A 31 -27.90 7.16 -8.73
N VAL A 32 -26.73 6.72 -8.24
CA VAL A 32 -26.62 6.03 -6.95
C VAL A 32 -27.06 6.92 -5.81
N GLN A 33 -26.70 8.21 -5.85
CA GLN A 33 -27.09 9.18 -4.83
C GLN A 33 -28.63 9.37 -4.74
N GLU A 34 -29.32 9.39 -5.87
CA GLU A 34 -30.79 9.48 -5.92
C GLU A 34 -31.45 8.34 -5.16
N VAL A 35 -30.86 7.13 -5.20
CA VAL A 35 -31.41 5.93 -4.56
C VAL A 35 -30.94 5.79 -3.11
N SER A 36 -29.63 6.00 -2.85
CA SER A 36 -29.03 5.75 -1.54
C SER A 36 -29.20 6.91 -0.56
N ARG A 37 -29.36 8.14 -1.04
CA ARG A 37 -29.38 9.39 -0.27
C ARG A 37 -28.10 9.67 0.53
N GLU A 38 -27.02 8.97 0.21
CA GLU A 38 -25.71 9.20 0.82
C GLU A 38 -25.03 10.45 0.26
N ARG A 39 -24.01 10.96 0.96
CA ARG A 39 -23.21 12.07 0.46
C ARG A 39 -22.36 11.64 -0.73
N MET A 40 -22.24 12.47 -1.74
CA MET A 40 -21.49 12.17 -2.98
C MET A 40 -20.07 11.66 -2.70
N GLY A 41 -19.33 12.31 -1.80
CA GLY A 41 -17.97 11.87 -1.42
C GLY A 41 -17.93 10.44 -0.87
N GLN A 42 -18.92 10.05 -0.03
CA GLN A 42 -19.02 8.68 0.51
C GLN A 42 -19.35 7.65 -0.58
N ILE A 43 -20.24 8.02 -1.52
CA ILE A 43 -20.54 7.17 -2.68
C ILE A 43 -19.29 6.96 -3.53
N MET A 44 -18.55 8.03 -3.84
CA MET A 44 -17.31 7.98 -4.60
C MET A 44 -16.25 7.10 -3.93
N LEU A 45 -16.09 7.20 -2.62
CA LEU A 45 -15.20 6.34 -1.84
C LEU A 45 -15.65 4.88 -1.87
N ARG A 46 -16.94 4.61 -1.65
CA ARG A 46 -17.49 3.26 -1.65
C ARG A 46 -17.42 2.59 -3.02
N LEU A 47 -17.69 3.34 -4.09
CA LEU A 47 -17.52 2.90 -5.47
C LEU A 47 -16.04 2.88 -5.90
N ARG A 48 -15.14 3.40 -5.05
CA ARG A 48 -13.71 3.50 -5.33
C ARG A 48 -13.38 4.29 -6.60
N PHE A 49 -14.25 5.20 -6.97
CA PHE A 49 -14.03 6.14 -8.09
C PHE A 49 -13.06 7.26 -7.70
N ALA A 50 -13.09 7.69 -6.44
CA ALA A 50 -12.13 8.62 -5.87
C ALA A 50 -11.39 7.99 -4.70
N THR A 51 -10.17 8.46 -4.44
CA THR A 51 -9.41 8.10 -3.24
C THR A 51 -9.84 8.94 -2.05
N ASP A 52 -9.57 8.48 -0.86
CA ASP A 52 -9.71 9.25 0.37
C ASP A 52 -8.93 10.58 0.31
N ARG A 53 -7.75 10.55 -0.30
CA ARG A 53 -6.93 11.74 -0.55
C ARG A 53 -7.58 12.73 -1.51
N ASP A 54 -8.22 12.23 -2.58
CA ASP A 54 -8.93 13.08 -3.54
C ASP A 54 -10.10 13.80 -2.87
N VAL A 55 -10.89 13.07 -2.09
CA VAL A 55 -12.04 13.63 -1.38
C VAL A 55 -11.60 14.65 -0.33
N ALA A 56 -10.57 14.33 0.47
CA ALA A 56 -10.05 15.25 1.48
C ALA A 56 -9.48 16.53 0.85
N ARG A 57 -8.72 16.41 -0.24
CA ARG A 57 -8.17 17.56 -0.97
C ARG A 57 -9.27 18.49 -1.50
N VAL A 58 -10.32 17.91 -2.09
CA VAL A 58 -11.45 18.67 -2.62
C VAL A 58 -12.25 19.33 -1.49
N LEU A 59 -12.45 18.63 -0.37
CA LEU A 59 -13.11 19.22 0.81
C LEU A 59 -12.32 20.39 1.40
N ALA A 60 -11.00 20.27 1.47
CA ALA A 60 -10.13 21.34 1.91
C ALA A 60 -10.24 22.57 1.00
N LYS A 61 -10.15 22.35 -0.32
CA LYS A 61 -10.31 23.41 -1.33
C LYS A 61 -11.66 24.10 -1.25
N GLN A 62 -12.75 23.32 -1.13
CA GLN A 62 -14.10 23.84 -1.00
C GLN A 62 -14.28 24.68 0.27
N ALA A 63 -13.66 24.25 1.37
CA ALA A 63 -13.73 24.95 2.66
C ALA A 63 -12.72 26.11 2.78
N GLY A 64 -11.78 26.23 1.84
CA GLY A 64 -10.68 27.21 1.92
C GLY A 64 -9.71 26.95 3.06
N LEU A 65 -9.51 25.66 3.40
CA LEU A 65 -8.67 25.19 4.50
C LEU A 65 -7.37 24.56 3.98
N GLU A 66 -6.41 24.45 4.86
CA GLU A 66 -5.16 23.71 4.62
C GLU A 66 -5.44 22.21 4.47
N TYR A 67 -4.70 21.57 3.57
CA TYR A 67 -4.76 20.12 3.32
C TYR A 67 -3.44 19.48 3.68
N ASP A 68 -3.45 18.50 4.60
CA ASP A 68 -2.29 17.68 4.94
C ASP A 68 -2.50 16.21 4.52
N PRO A 69 -1.95 15.80 3.36
CA PRO A 69 -2.12 14.43 2.85
C PRO A 69 -1.38 13.37 3.68
N MET A 70 -0.33 13.77 4.38
CA MET A 70 0.54 12.83 5.09
C MET A 70 0.23 12.77 6.58
N LEU A 71 -0.35 13.85 7.13
CA LEU A 71 -0.62 14.02 8.56
C LEU A 71 0.55 13.51 9.43
N VAL A 72 1.76 13.89 9.07
CA VAL A 72 2.98 13.51 9.80
C VAL A 72 3.20 14.54 10.90
N VAL A 73 2.39 14.47 11.94
CA VAL A 73 2.47 15.42 13.06
C VAL A 73 2.57 14.65 14.36
N THR A 74 3.41 15.15 15.28
CA THR A 74 3.30 14.77 16.68
C THR A 74 2.33 15.73 17.33
N SER A 75 1.19 15.22 17.77
CA SER A 75 0.31 16.01 18.61
C SER A 75 1.01 16.37 19.91
N SER A 76 0.94 17.63 20.34
CA SER A 76 1.47 17.99 21.65
C SER A 76 0.58 17.38 22.75
N ALA A 77 1.20 16.95 23.85
CA ALA A 77 0.44 16.42 24.99
C ALA A 77 -0.60 17.42 25.51
N GLU A 78 -0.28 18.73 25.44
CA GLU A 78 -1.18 19.80 25.83
C GLU A 78 -2.40 19.89 24.89
N ALA A 79 -2.22 19.74 23.57
CA ALA A 79 -3.32 19.73 22.62
C ALA A 79 -4.20 18.49 22.78
N LEU A 80 -3.59 17.30 22.93
CA LEU A 80 -4.32 16.04 23.15
C LEU A 80 -5.17 16.09 24.43
N ALA A 81 -4.69 16.72 25.49
CA ALA A 81 -5.42 16.89 26.72
C ALA A 81 -6.70 17.75 26.57
N GLN A 82 -6.81 18.57 25.50
CA GLN A 82 -7.99 19.40 25.26
C GLN A 82 -9.21 18.60 24.79
N ILE A 83 -9.03 17.46 24.14
CA ILE A 83 -10.13 16.70 23.53
C ILE A 83 -10.06 15.24 24.04
N PRO A 84 -11.14 14.67 24.61
CA PRO A 84 -11.15 13.26 24.99
C PRO A 84 -10.96 12.33 23.78
N SER A 85 -10.18 11.24 23.96
CA SER A 85 -9.88 10.26 22.90
C SER A 85 -11.14 9.69 22.24
N SER A 86 -12.15 9.37 23.06
CA SER A 86 -13.45 8.86 22.58
C SER A 86 -14.21 9.86 21.70
N PHE A 87 -14.11 11.15 22.00
CA PHE A 87 -14.71 12.19 21.18
C PHE A 87 -13.93 12.38 19.87
N ALA A 88 -12.63 12.41 19.96
CA ALA A 88 -11.71 12.52 18.82
C ALA A 88 -11.95 11.37 17.82
N ALA A 89 -11.95 10.12 18.28
CA ALA A 89 -12.18 8.93 17.46
C ALA A 89 -13.57 8.94 16.81
N LYS A 90 -14.62 9.24 17.60
CA LYS A 90 -16.01 9.27 17.10
C LYS A 90 -16.23 10.28 15.98
N HIS A 91 -15.59 11.45 16.06
CA HIS A 91 -15.83 12.54 15.14
C HIS A 91 -14.72 12.73 14.09
N GLY A 92 -13.67 11.89 14.10
CA GLY A 92 -12.55 12.03 13.18
C GLY A 92 -11.86 13.38 13.34
N LEU A 93 -11.44 13.69 14.56
CA LEU A 93 -10.78 14.94 14.93
C LEU A 93 -9.46 14.61 15.64
N LEU A 94 -8.36 15.25 15.27
CA LEU A 94 -7.10 15.12 15.98
C LEU A 94 -6.55 16.48 16.36
N PRO A 95 -6.47 16.83 17.65
CA PRO A 95 -5.76 18.02 18.08
C PRO A 95 -4.26 17.83 17.83
N LEU A 96 -3.63 18.81 17.17
CA LEU A 96 -2.24 18.76 16.75
C LEU A 96 -1.35 19.57 17.69
N THR A 97 -1.52 20.86 17.68
CA THR A 97 -0.72 21.84 18.45
C THR A 97 -1.60 22.98 18.95
N ILE A 98 -1.07 23.77 19.88
CA ILE A 98 -1.61 25.07 20.24
C ILE A 98 -0.65 26.12 19.71
N GLU A 99 -1.07 26.93 18.75
CA GLU A 99 -0.30 27.96 18.09
C GLU A 99 -1.06 29.28 18.08
N ASP A 100 -0.43 30.36 18.47
CA ASP A 100 -1.03 31.71 18.50
C ASP A 100 -2.42 31.73 19.19
N ASP A 101 -2.53 31.07 20.35
CA ASP A 101 -3.76 30.90 21.10
C ASP A 101 -4.91 30.16 20.34
N HIS A 102 -4.60 29.44 19.28
CA HIS A 102 -5.53 28.59 18.54
C HIS A 102 -5.17 27.11 18.72
N LEU A 103 -6.19 26.29 18.92
CA LEU A 103 -6.04 24.84 18.84
C LEU A 103 -6.13 24.41 17.38
N VAL A 104 -5.01 23.91 16.83
CA VAL A 104 -4.95 23.33 15.49
C VAL A 104 -5.52 21.92 15.54
N VAL A 105 -6.56 21.67 14.76
CA VAL A 105 -7.27 20.38 14.74
C VAL A 105 -7.36 19.84 13.33
N ALA A 106 -6.84 18.64 13.11
CA ALA A 106 -7.08 17.92 11.86
C ALA A 106 -8.50 17.32 11.87
N THR A 107 -9.18 17.38 10.73
CA THR A 107 -10.56 16.89 10.56
C THR A 107 -10.76 16.16 9.25
N ILE A 108 -11.65 15.16 9.24
CA ILE A 108 -12.11 14.48 8.03
C ILE A 108 -13.25 15.23 7.32
N ASP A 109 -14.06 15.98 8.07
CA ASP A 109 -15.21 16.72 7.55
C ASP A 109 -15.20 18.16 8.09
N PRO A 110 -14.78 19.14 7.28
CA PRO A 110 -14.75 20.55 7.69
C PRO A 110 -16.16 21.16 7.90
N TYR A 111 -17.19 20.44 7.49
CA TYR A 111 -18.59 20.88 7.63
C TYR A 111 -19.33 20.24 8.81
N ALA A 112 -18.64 19.50 9.67
CA ALA A 112 -19.21 18.82 10.85
C ALA A 112 -19.56 19.81 11.98
N ARG A 113 -20.41 20.82 11.72
CA ARG A 113 -20.76 21.90 12.66
C ARG A 113 -21.16 21.39 14.06
N GLN A 114 -21.98 20.34 14.12
CA GLN A 114 -22.41 19.77 15.40
C GLN A 114 -21.25 19.20 16.24
N ALA A 115 -20.22 18.67 15.59
CA ALA A 115 -19.03 18.19 16.28
C ALA A 115 -18.22 19.39 16.81
N PHE A 116 -18.03 20.43 16.00
CA PHE A 116 -17.30 21.63 16.41
C PHE A 116 -18.02 22.40 17.51
N ASP A 117 -19.37 22.53 17.46
CA ASP A 117 -20.16 23.14 18.52
C ASP A 117 -20.06 22.40 19.85
N ARG A 118 -19.92 21.07 19.81
CA ARG A 118 -19.68 20.26 21.01
C ARG A 118 -18.24 20.36 21.51
N LEU A 119 -17.29 20.56 20.60
CA LEU A 119 -15.88 20.69 20.92
C LEU A 119 -15.60 21.91 21.82
N THR A 120 -16.36 23.00 21.67
CA THR A 120 -16.26 24.20 22.52
C THR A 120 -16.54 23.93 24.01
N ARG A 121 -17.08 22.74 24.35
CA ARG A 121 -17.28 22.34 25.76
C ARG A 121 -16.02 21.75 26.39
N TYR A 122 -15.06 21.33 25.57
CA TYR A 122 -13.82 20.71 26.02
C TYR A 122 -12.63 21.68 25.99
N THR A 123 -12.65 22.64 25.08
CA THR A 123 -11.57 23.62 24.95
C THR A 123 -12.11 25.05 24.86
N SER A 124 -11.38 26.01 25.42
CA SER A 124 -11.62 27.43 25.28
C SER A 124 -10.85 28.08 24.13
N TYR A 125 -9.92 27.33 23.51
CA TYR A 125 -9.14 27.84 22.40
C TYR A 125 -9.99 27.94 21.12
N PRO A 126 -9.86 29.05 20.35
CA PRO A 126 -10.39 29.10 18.98
C PRO A 126 -9.78 27.97 18.13
N LEU A 127 -10.57 27.45 17.17
CA LEU A 127 -10.13 26.33 16.34
C LEU A 127 -9.54 26.82 15.03
N ARG A 128 -8.38 26.26 14.66
CA ARG A 128 -7.82 26.31 13.31
C ARG A 128 -7.88 24.90 12.72
N LEU A 129 -8.62 24.74 11.61
CA LEU A 129 -8.86 23.43 11.02
C LEU A 129 -7.90 23.13 9.89
N VAL A 130 -7.44 21.87 9.83
CA VAL A 130 -6.66 21.30 8.74
C VAL A 130 -7.40 20.04 8.26
N VAL A 131 -7.56 19.86 6.95
CA VAL A 131 -8.25 18.69 6.43
C VAL A 131 -7.23 17.59 6.12
N ALA A 132 -7.53 16.38 6.55
CA ALA A 132 -6.69 15.21 6.30
C ALA A 132 -7.53 14.02 5.78
N PRO A 133 -6.91 13.07 5.06
CA PRO A 133 -7.59 11.84 4.60
C PRO A 133 -8.16 11.03 5.77
N GLU A 134 -9.38 10.50 5.61
CA GLU A 134 -10.12 9.84 6.70
C GLU A 134 -9.38 8.64 7.28
N ALA A 135 -8.95 7.72 6.43
CA ALA A 135 -8.25 6.51 6.86
C ALA A 135 -6.94 6.84 7.62
N ARG A 136 -6.22 7.88 7.16
CA ARG A 136 -5.00 8.33 7.81
C ARG A 136 -5.29 9.00 9.14
N LEU A 137 -6.26 9.91 9.17
CA LEU A 137 -6.60 10.64 10.38
C LEU A 137 -7.12 9.72 11.48
N ARG A 138 -7.99 8.76 11.15
CA ARG A 138 -8.49 7.78 12.14
C ARG A 138 -7.35 6.99 12.78
N ARG A 139 -6.39 6.51 11.99
CA ARG A 139 -5.20 5.81 12.50
C ARG A 139 -4.34 6.71 13.41
N GLU A 140 -4.11 7.97 13.00
CA GLU A 140 -3.32 8.89 13.81
C GLU A 140 -4.03 9.32 15.10
N VAL A 141 -5.34 9.51 15.11
CA VAL A 141 -6.11 9.76 16.35
C VAL A 141 -5.79 8.69 17.39
N GLN A 142 -5.91 7.44 17.00
CA GLN A 142 -5.70 6.32 17.90
C GLN A 142 -4.23 6.23 18.35
N ARG A 143 -3.31 6.34 17.40
CA ARG A 143 -1.88 6.29 17.66
C ARG A 143 -1.42 7.39 18.63
N GLN A 144 -1.85 8.64 18.42
CA GLN A 144 -1.42 9.76 19.23
C GLN A 144 -1.92 9.67 20.68
N TYR A 145 -3.17 9.27 20.88
CA TYR A 145 -3.71 9.08 22.23
C TYR A 145 -3.08 7.88 22.93
N GLN A 146 -2.82 6.77 22.23
CA GLN A 146 -2.16 5.60 22.82
C GLN A 146 -0.69 5.83 23.12
N LEU A 147 0.03 6.63 22.32
CA LEU A 147 1.41 7.04 22.63
C LEU A 147 1.49 7.80 23.96
N VAL A 148 0.45 8.56 24.32
CA VAL A 148 0.39 9.24 25.62
C VAL A 148 0.09 8.27 26.75
N GLU A 149 -0.79 7.29 26.52
CA GLU A 149 -1.21 6.32 27.53
C GLU A 149 -0.25 5.13 27.63
N ASN A 150 0.55 4.82 26.57
CA ASN A 150 1.49 3.70 26.46
C ASN A 150 0.89 2.35 26.93
N TYR A 151 -0.43 2.16 26.76
CA TYR A 151 -1.16 1.06 27.36
C TYR A 151 -0.68 -0.30 26.84
N ILE A 152 -0.50 -0.46 25.52
CA ILE A 152 -0.09 -1.73 24.89
C ILE A 152 1.30 -2.15 25.38
N GLU A 153 2.27 -1.23 25.36
CA GLU A 153 3.64 -1.49 25.83
C GLU A 153 3.69 -1.85 27.31
N GLN A 154 2.91 -1.16 28.12
CA GLN A 154 2.82 -1.44 29.56
C GLN A 154 2.22 -2.81 29.81
N GLU A 155 1.18 -3.19 29.07
CA GLU A 155 0.50 -4.47 29.22
C GLU A 155 1.36 -5.65 28.76
N ILE A 156 2.00 -5.55 27.58
CA ILE A 156 2.98 -6.55 27.13
C ILE A 156 4.11 -6.69 28.16
N GLY A 157 4.61 -5.58 28.70
CA GLY A 157 5.63 -5.58 29.75
C GLY A 157 5.14 -6.22 31.05
N ARG A 158 3.89 -6.01 31.44
CA ARG A 158 3.26 -6.63 32.60
C ARG A 158 3.18 -8.15 32.45
N ILE A 159 2.66 -8.59 31.29
CA ILE A 159 2.52 -10.02 30.96
C ILE A 159 3.90 -10.70 30.90
N SER A 160 4.87 -10.06 30.24
CA SER A 160 6.24 -10.57 30.16
C SER A 160 6.86 -10.75 31.55
N ARG A 161 6.72 -9.77 32.45
CA ARG A 161 7.21 -9.87 33.83
C ARG A 161 6.51 -10.99 34.62
N ALA A 162 5.20 -11.19 34.43
CA ALA A 162 4.47 -12.29 35.04
C ALA A 162 5.02 -13.63 34.58
N ALA A 163 5.25 -13.80 33.26
CA ALA A 163 5.81 -15.01 32.68
C ALA A 163 7.23 -15.31 33.20
N VAL A 164 8.09 -14.28 33.29
CA VAL A 164 9.44 -14.42 33.90
C VAL A 164 9.36 -14.88 35.36
N ALA A 165 8.40 -14.36 36.12
CA ALA A 165 8.21 -14.72 37.50
C ALA A 165 7.51 -16.09 37.72
N GLY A 166 7.24 -16.83 36.64
CA GLY A 166 6.52 -18.10 36.66
C GLY A 166 5.05 -17.97 37.12
N ARG A 167 4.48 -16.76 37.03
CA ARG A 167 3.08 -16.51 37.36
C ARG A 167 2.20 -16.80 36.13
N GLU A 168 0.94 -17.12 36.39
CA GLU A 168 -0.05 -17.28 35.34
C GLU A 168 -0.28 -15.93 34.62
N PHE A 169 -0.42 -16.00 33.31
CA PHE A 169 -0.84 -14.90 32.45
C PHE A 169 -1.85 -15.41 31.42
N VAL A 170 -2.71 -14.53 30.94
CA VAL A 170 -3.69 -14.82 29.90
C VAL A 170 -3.00 -14.68 28.54
N ALA A 171 -2.84 -15.79 27.84
CA ALA A 171 -2.11 -15.79 26.56
C ALA A 171 -2.92 -15.13 25.43
N GLU A 172 -4.25 -15.14 25.54
CA GLU A 172 -5.19 -14.42 24.68
C GLU A 172 -4.94 -12.91 24.75
N ASP A 173 -4.79 -12.35 25.94
CA ASP A 173 -4.48 -10.92 26.13
C ASP A 173 -3.14 -10.57 25.46
N LEU A 174 -2.13 -11.45 25.60
CA LEU A 174 -0.83 -11.26 24.96
C LEU A 174 -0.95 -11.28 23.44
N MET A 175 -1.71 -12.21 22.89
CA MET A 175 -2.00 -12.28 21.44
C MET A 175 -2.65 -10.98 20.95
N GLU A 176 -3.71 -10.53 21.63
CA GLU A 176 -4.43 -9.30 21.29
C GLU A 176 -3.51 -8.08 21.32
N GLN A 177 -2.70 -7.93 22.38
CA GLN A 177 -1.79 -6.79 22.51
C GLN A 177 -0.68 -6.83 21.44
N LEU A 178 -0.13 -8.00 21.10
CA LEU A 178 0.89 -8.14 20.07
C LEU A 178 0.34 -7.79 18.68
N ILE A 179 -0.85 -8.26 18.34
CA ILE A 179 -1.47 -7.94 17.04
C ILE A 179 -1.87 -6.47 16.99
N SER A 180 -2.48 -5.93 18.06
CA SER A 180 -2.81 -4.51 18.16
C SER A 180 -1.57 -3.64 17.98
N SER A 181 -0.47 -3.97 18.67
CA SER A 181 0.81 -3.31 18.49
C SER A 181 1.32 -3.39 17.04
N ALA A 182 1.28 -4.57 16.43
CA ALA A 182 1.74 -4.75 15.06
C ALA A 182 0.92 -3.90 14.08
N ILE A 183 -0.40 -3.83 14.25
CA ILE A 183 -1.30 -2.98 13.45
C ILE A 183 -0.95 -1.51 13.64
N GLU A 184 -0.75 -1.05 14.87
CA GLU A 184 -0.35 0.35 15.13
C GLU A 184 1.00 0.70 14.55
N TYR A 185 1.88 -0.29 14.44
CA TYR A 185 3.18 -0.13 13.81
C TYR A 185 3.12 -0.22 12.28
N ASP A 186 1.93 -0.36 11.66
CA ASP A 186 1.76 -0.62 10.23
C ASP A 186 2.62 -1.82 9.75
N ALA A 187 2.77 -2.83 10.61
CA ALA A 187 3.51 -4.04 10.28
C ALA A 187 2.77 -4.85 9.22
N THR A 188 3.50 -5.33 8.22
CA THR A 188 2.95 -6.26 7.22
C THR A 188 2.98 -7.71 7.70
N ASP A 189 3.99 -8.06 8.51
CA ASP A 189 4.17 -9.41 9.03
C ASP A 189 4.67 -9.35 10.48
N VAL A 190 4.20 -10.30 11.30
CA VAL A 190 4.71 -10.57 12.66
C VAL A 190 5.40 -11.92 12.65
N HIS A 191 6.63 -11.96 13.11
CA HIS A 191 7.41 -13.19 13.25
C HIS A 191 7.58 -13.53 14.72
N ILE A 192 7.22 -14.74 15.10
CA ILE A 192 7.34 -15.28 16.47
C ILE A 192 8.32 -16.44 16.41
N ASN A 193 9.57 -16.16 16.79
CA ASN A 193 10.68 -17.08 16.65
C ASN A 193 11.15 -17.58 18.01
N PRO A 194 11.06 -18.90 18.30
CA PRO A 194 11.60 -19.47 19.53
C PRO A 194 13.12 -19.58 19.47
N THR A 195 13.77 -19.29 20.59
CA THR A 195 15.16 -19.60 20.86
C THR A 195 15.26 -20.40 22.16
N GLU A 196 16.45 -20.89 22.52
CA GLU A 196 16.66 -21.59 23.79
C GLU A 196 16.35 -20.73 25.02
N LEU A 197 16.58 -19.42 24.94
CA LEU A 197 16.48 -18.51 26.07
C LEU A 197 15.24 -17.61 26.05
N ALA A 198 14.69 -17.34 24.86
CA ALA A 198 13.63 -16.35 24.67
C ALA A 198 12.77 -16.66 23.45
N THR A 199 11.60 -16.05 23.40
CA THR A 199 10.79 -15.90 22.19
C THR A 199 10.99 -14.51 21.63
N LEU A 200 11.47 -14.41 20.40
CA LEU A 200 11.71 -13.15 19.71
C LEU A 200 10.49 -12.80 18.87
N ILE A 201 9.93 -11.62 19.08
CA ILE A 201 8.84 -11.08 18.28
C ILE A 201 9.40 -9.97 17.40
N SER A 202 9.39 -10.19 16.08
CA SER A 202 9.86 -9.21 15.13
C SER A 202 8.73 -8.79 14.21
N PHE A 203 8.64 -7.48 13.94
CA PHE A 203 7.71 -6.90 12.99
C PHE A 203 8.43 -6.59 11.68
N ARG A 204 7.74 -6.78 10.56
CA ARG A 204 8.21 -6.28 9.27
C ARG A 204 7.59 -4.91 9.04
N LEU A 205 8.39 -3.87 9.16
CA LEU A 205 8.01 -2.48 8.99
C LEU A 205 8.62 -1.94 7.70
N ASP A 206 7.81 -1.43 6.79
CA ASP A 206 8.27 -0.92 5.49
C ASP A 206 9.24 -1.88 4.75
N GLY A 207 8.97 -3.19 4.84
CA GLY A 207 9.74 -4.25 4.21
C GLY A 207 10.99 -4.71 4.98
N VAL A 208 11.34 -4.09 6.12
CA VAL A 208 12.51 -4.43 6.95
C VAL A 208 12.07 -5.09 8.25
N MET A 209 12.77 -6.16 8.64
CA MET A 209 12.54 -6.83 9.93
C MET A 209 13.11 -6.01 11.07
N GLN A 210 12.31 -5.81 12.12
CA GLN A 210 12.72 -5.12 13.34
C GLN A 210 12.32 -5.95 14.56
N LEU A 211 13.26 -6.23 15.45
CA LEU A 211 12.96 -6.86 16.73
C LEU A 211 12.14 -5.88 17.59
N SER A 212 10.90 -6.25 17.89
CA SER A 212 9.96 -5.40 18.63
C SER A 212 9.86 -5.82 20.10
N TYR A 213 9.74 -7.12 20.37
CA TYR A 213 9.63 -7.63 21.73
C TYR A 213 10.48 -8.88 21.94
N THR A 214 10.88 -9.07 23.19
CA THR A 214 11.53 -10.30 23.67
C THR A 214 10.75 -10.83 24.85
N LEU A 215 10.19 -12.02 24.71
CA LEU A 215 9.42 -12.70 25.74
C LEU A 215 10.21 -13.88 26.32
N PRO A 216 9.90 -14.32 27.55
CA PRO A 216 10.50 -15.54 28.10
C PRO A 216 10.17 -16.75 27.22
N ALA A 217 11.11 -17.71 27.09
CA ALA A 217 10.89 -18.94 26.35
C ALA A 217 9.64 -19.72 26.83
N SER A 218 9.33 -19.64 28.12
CA SER A 218 8.13 -20.27 28.72
C SER A 218 6.79 -19.73 28.19
N ALA A 219 6.77 -18.55 27.59
CA ALA A 219 5.55 -17.98 27.01
C ALA A 219 5.28 -18.52 25.58
N HIS A 220 6.30 -19.08 24.90
CA HIS A 220 6.23 -19.45 23.50
C HIS A 220 5.09 -20.41 23.17
N SER A 221 5.10 -21.59 23.80
CA SER A 221 4.12 -22.65 23.48
C SER A 221 2.67 -22.22 23.74
N ARG A 222 2.44 -21.45 24.80
CA ARG A 222 1.11 -20.91 25.12
C ARG A 222 0.66 -19.92 24.06
N LEU A 223 1.54 -19.00 23.65
CA LEU A 223 1.24 -18.00 22.63
C LEU A 223 0.93 -18.65 21.28
N VAL A 224 1.77 -19.62 20.84
CA VAL A 224 1.53 -20.37 19.60
C VAL A 224 0.21 -21.13 19.65
N SER A 225 -0.10 -21.80 20.78
CA SER A 225 -1.36 -22.55 20.95
C SER A 225 -2.58 -21.64 20.81
N VAL A 226 -2.56 -20.46 21.41
CA VAL A 226 -3.68 -19.50 21.32
C VAL A 226 -3.89 -19.04 19.89
N PHE A 227 -2.83 -18.71 19.16
CA PHE A 227 -2.92 -18.37 17.74
C PHE A 227 -3.48 -19.53 16.91
N LYS A 228 -3.02 -20.77 17.15
CA LYS A 228 -3.54 -21.95 16.45
C LYS A 228 -5.04 -22.13 16.69
N VAL A 229 -5.49 -22.05 17.94
CA VAL A 229 -6.92 -22.16 18.29
C VAL A 229 -7.73 -21.06 17.60
N ALA A 230 -7.27 -19.82 17.70
CA ALA A 230 -7.96 -18.68 17.10
C ALA A 230 -8.05 -18.78 15.56
N ALA A 231 -7.03 -19.38 14.91
CA ALA A 231 -6.96 -19.58 13.46
C ALA A 231 -7.60 -20.91 12.98
N GLY A 232 -8.23 -21.68 13.87
CA GLY A 232 -8.86 -22.97 13.52
C GLY A 232 -7.86 -24.08 13.15
N MET A 233 -6.61 -23.97 13.63
CA MET A 233 -5.54 -24.94 13.40
C MET A 233 -5.54 -26.03 14.48
N ASP A 234 -5.05 -27.22 14.13
CA ASP A 234 -4.91 -28.31 15.10
C ASP A 234 -3.72 -28.05 16.03
N ILE A 235 -3.98 -27.92 17.34
CA ILE A 235 -2.94 -27.71 18.35
C ILE A 235 -2.12 -28.98 18.65
N ALA A 236 -2.64 -30.16 18.33
CA ALA A 236 -1.93 -31.42 18.54
C ALA A 236 -0.89 -31.68 17.41
N GLU A 237 -1.05 -31.05 16.26
CA GLU A 237 -0.12 -31.17 15.15
C GLU A 237 0.99 -30.12 15.28
N SER A 238 2.13 -30.53 15.82
CA SER A 238 3.32 -29.68 15.98
C SER A 238 4.52 -30.10 15.12
N HIS A 239 4.36 -31.16 14.31
CA HIS A 239 5.45 -31.75 13.54
C HIS A 239 5.38 -31.49 12.04
N ARG A 240 4.34 -30.79 11.58
CA ARG A 240 4.15 -30.42 10.17
C ARG A 240 3.86 -28.94 10.02
N PRO A 241 4.20 -28.34 8.87
CA PRO A 241 3.75 -27.00 8.55
C PRO A 241 2.22 -26.92 8.59
N HIS A 242 1.69 -25.85 9.14
CA HIS A 242 0.26 -25.60 9.29
C HIS A 242 -0.07 -24.18 8.90
N ASP A 243 -1.15 -23.99 8.15
CA ASP A 243 -1.66 -22.68 7.77
C ASP A 243 -3.05 -22.48 8.35
N GLY A 244 -3.31 -21.28 8.79
CA GLY A 244 -4.59 -20.89 9.38
C GLY A 244 -4.96 -19.45 9.03
N HIS A 245 -6.17 -19.09 9.39
CA HIS A 245 -6.76 -17.81 9.08
C HIS A 245 -7.55 -17.29 10.28
N LEU A 246 -7.37 -16.02 10.61
CA LEU A 246 -8.04 -15.35 11.71
C LEU A 246 -8.51 -13.97 11.27
N VAL A 247 -9.76 -13.62 11.56
CA VAL A 247 -10.24 -12.24 11.44
C VAL A 247 -10.09 -11.57 12.79
N PHE A 248 -9.28 -10.51 12.82
CA PHE A 248 -9.04 -9.70 14.00
C PHE A 248 -9.72 -8.34 13.83
N CYS A 249 -10.48 -7.92 14.85
CA CYS A 249 -11.10 -6.60 14.85
C CYS A 249 -10.31 -5.69 15.78
N TYR A 250 -9.80 -4.60 15.23
CA TYR A 250 -9.12 -3.57 15.99
C TYR A 250 -9.70 -2.21 15.61
N LEU A 251 -10.25 -1.49 16.60
CA LEU A 251 -10.76 -0.13 16.46
C LEU A 251 -11.85 0.01 15.37
N GLU A 252 -12.80 -0.94 15.37
CA GLU A 252 -13.89 -1.07 14.40
C GLU A 252 -13.45 -1.46 12.98
N GLU A 253 -12.14 -1.60 12.73
CA GLU A 253 -11.59 -2.12 11.47
C GLU A 253 -11.36 -3.64 11.56
N ARG A 254 -11.58 -4.32 10.43
CA ARG A 254 -11.34 -5.75 10.30
C ARG A 254 -10.01 -5.99 9.59
N TYR A 255 -9.18 -6.80 10.22
CA TYR A 255 -7.91 -7.26 9.68
C TYR A 255 -7.99 -8.76 9.43
N ASP A 256 -7.55 -9.16 8.25
CA ASP A 256 -7.44 -10.56 7.87
C ASP A 256 -6.02 -11.04 8.18
N LEU A 257 -5.88 -11.97 9.10
CA LEU A 257 -4.57 -12.50 9.52
C LEU A 257 -4.37 -13.88 8.92
N ARG A 258 -3.33 -14.04 8.12
CA ARG A 258 -2.88 -15.35 7.63
C ARG A 258 -1.72 -15.82 8.48
N ILE A 259 -1.87 -16.99 9.06
CA ILE A 259 -0.95 -17.55 10.04
C ILE A 259 -0.34 -18.81 9.43
N SER A 260 0.99 -18.86 9.40
CA SER A 260 1.73 -20.06 8.99
C SER A 260 2.67 -20.48 10.09
N THR A 261 2.70 -21.77 10.43
CA THR A 261 3.63 -22.35 11.39
C THR A 261 4.50 -23.41 10.74
N ILE A 262 5.73 -23.49 11.20
CA ILE A 262 6.67 -24.54 10.80
C ILE A 262 7.44 -25.06 12.01
N PRO A 263 7.58 -26.39 12.17
CA PRO A 263 8.44 -26.97 13.20
C PRO A 263 9.89 -26.51 13.04
N ALA A 264 10.49 -26.00 14.10
CA ALA A 264 11.91 -25.66 14.17
C ALA A 264 12.55 -26.40 15.36
N VAL A 265 13.89 -26.38 15.46
CA VAL A 265 14.63 -27.12 16.48
C VAL A 265 14.27 -26.68 17.90
N THR A 266 13.95 -25.42 18.08
CA THR A 266 13.66 -24.81 19.39
C THR A 266 12.17 -24.64 19.69
N GLY A 267 11.28 -25.09 18.78
CA GLY A 267 9.82 -24.96 18.90
C GLY A 267 9.19 -24.61 17.55
N GLU A 268 7.89 -24.34 17.53
CA GLU A 268 7.22 -23.94 16.30
C GLU A 268 7.51 -22.46 15.97
N ASN A 269 8.06 -22.22 14.80
CA ASN A 269 8.20 -20.88 14.26
C ASN A 269 6.86 -20.43 13.65
N MET A 270 6.42 -19.21 13.93
CA MET A 270 5.15 -18.71 13.43
C MET A 270 5.34 -17.37 12.71
N VAL A 271 4.67 -17.24 11.56
CA VAL A 271 4.59 -15.98 10.81
C VAL A 271 3.12 -15.62 10.64
N ILE A 272 2.78 -14.38 10.95
CA ILE A 272 1.43 -13.84 10.83
C ILE A 272 1.50 -12.69 9.84
N ARG A 273 0.87 -12.84 8.68
CA ARG A 273 0.70 -11.76 7.71
C ARG A 273 -0.57 -10.99 8.04
N ILE A 274 -0.45 -9.69 8.15
CA ILE A 274 -1.55 -8.77 8.45
C ILE A 274 -2.03 -8.17 7.13
N LEU A 275 -3.26 -8.52 6.74
CA LEU A 275 -3.94 -7.93 5.59
C LEU A 275 -4.96 -6.93 6.12
N SER A 276 -4.71 -5.65 5.88
CA SER A 276 -5.64 -4.59 6.28
C SER A 276 -6.89 -4.61 5.40
N GLY A 277 -8.07 -4.59 5.98
CA GLY A 277 -9.32 -4.44 5.23
C GLY A 277 -9.49 -3.03 4.65
N SER A 278 -8.85 -2.04 5.24
CA SER A 278 -8.80 -0.66 4.79
C SER A 278 -7.48 -0.38 4.05
N HIS A 279 -7.31 -0.96 2.87
CA HIS A 279 -6.22 -0.55 2.00
C HIS A 279 -6.45 0.90 1.55
N GLU A 280 -5.47 1.76 1.78
CA GLU A 280 -5.46 3.09 1.19
C GLU A 280 -5.42 2.92 -0.34
N PHE A 281 -6.53 3.29 -1.01
CA PHE A 281 -6.62 3.19 -2.45
C PHE A 281 -5.77 4.28 -3.08
N LEU A 282 -4.62 3.88 -3.62
CA LEU A 282 -3.70 4.80 -4.27
C LEU A 282 -4.08 4.95 -5.75
N SER A 283 -4.03 6.19 -6.24
CA SER A 283 -4.02 6.49 -7.67
C SER A 283 -2.59 6.39 -8.20
N LEU A 284 -2.40 6.35 -9.52
CA LEU A 284 -1.06 6.38 -10.11
C LEU A 284 -0.23 7.58 -9.63
N LYS A 285 -0.87 8.72 -9.34
CA LYS A 285 -0.22 9.94 -8.84
C LYS A 285 0.32 9.78 -7.41
N ASP A 286 -0.28 8.88 -6.61
CA ASP A 286 0.10 8.66 -5.21
C ASP A 286 1.26 7.67 -5.05
N LEU A 287 1.62 6.93 -6.11
CA LEU A 287 2.67 5.91 -6.05
C LEU A 287 4.08 6.49 -5.91
N GLY A 288 4.26 7.78 -6.21
CA GLY A 288 5.58 8.42 -6.23
C GLY A 288 6.26 8.40 -7.59
N LEU A 289 5.57 7.94 -8.64
CA LEU A 289 6.06 7.95 -10.01
C LEU A 289 6.13 9.37 -10.56
N VAL A 290 7.10 9.64 -11.42
CA VAL A 290 7.18 10.93 -12.12
C VAL A 290 6.14 11.01 -13.23
N LYS A 291 5.70 12.24 -13.56
CA LYS A 291 4.63 12.49 -14.52
C LYS A 291 4.81 11.74 -15.85
N ARG A 292 6.03 11.72 -16.42
CA ARG A 292 6.33 11.00 -17.66
C ARG A 292 6.02 9.50 -17.56
N GLN A 293 6.32 8.87 -16.42
CA GLN A 293 6.03 7.45 -16.19
C GLN A 293 4.53 7.22 -16.07
N ILE A 294 3.82 8.10 -15.38
CA ILE A 294 2.36 8.07 -15.27
C ILE A 294 1.73 8.17 -16.65
N ASP A 295 2.12 9.18 -17.43
CA ASP A 295 1.61 9.40 -18.79
C ASP A 295 1.86 8.17 -19.69
N ALA A 296 3.03 7.54 -19.58
CA ALA A 296 3.38 6.30 -20.30
C ALA A 296 2.48 5.12 -19.90
N ILE A 297 2.27 4.92 -18.60
CA ILE A 297 1.42 3.85 -18.07
C ILE A 297 -0.04 4.07 -18.50
N GLU A 298 -0.55 5.30 -18.39
CA GLU A 298 -1.89 5.65 -18.87
C GLU A 298 -2.06 5.45 -20.37
N GLN A 299 -1.04 5.78 -21.17
CA GLN A 299 -1.07 5.54 -22.61
C GLN A 299 -1.16 4.04 -22.92
N MET A 300 -0.37 3.21 -22.24
CA MET A 300 -0.41 1.76 -22.39
C MET A 300 -1.76 1.18 -21.96
N SER A 301 -2.37 1.71 -20.89
CA SER A 301 -3.67 1.24 -20.38
C SER A 301 -4.85 1.62 -21.29
N ARG A 302 -4.68 2.57 -22.20
CA ARG A 302 -5.67 2.94 -23.22
C ARG A 302 -5.50 2.18 -24.54
N SER A 303 -4.54 1.27 -24.62
CA SER A 303 -4.36 0.44 -25.82
C SER A 303 -5.62 -0.41 -26.06
N PRO A 304 -6.04 -0.57 -27.32
CA PRO A 304 -7.23 -1.36 -27.62
C PRO A 304 -7.03 -2.85 -27.33
N HIS A 305 -5.81 -3.34 -27.43
CA HIS A 305 -5.42 -4.74 -27.17
C HIS A 305 -3.90 -4.82 -26.91
N GLY A 306 -3.46 -5.95 -26.42
CA GLY A 306 -2.06 -6.23 -26.15
C GLY A 306 -1.83 -6.59 -24.68
N ILE A 307 -0.57 -6.72 -24.27
CA ILE A 307 -0.21 -7.04 -22.89
C ILE A 307 0.70 -5.96 -22.30
N VAL A 308 0.39 -5.56 -21.07
CA VAL A 308 1.22 -4.71 -20.22
C VAL A 308 1.64 -5.52 -19.00
N LEU A 309 2.94 -5.56 -18.74
CA LEU A 309 3.50 -6.32 -17.63
C LEU A 309 4.00 -5.40 -16.52
N VAL A 310 3.76 -5.78 -15.29
CA VAL A 310 4.40 -5.17 -14.12
C VAL A 310 5.38 -6.16 -13.52
N SER A 311 6.65 -5.78 -13.39
CA SER A 311 7.70 -6.66 -12.91
C SER A 311 8.35 -6.16 -11.62
N GLY A 312 9.00 -7.07 -10.93
CA GLY A 312 9.74 -6.80 -9.70
C GLY A 312 9.65 -7.95 -8.70
N PRO A 313 10.45 -7.94 -7.63
CA PRO A 313 10.41 -8.94 -6.58
C PRO A 313 9.11 -8.87 -5.76
N THR A 314 8.93 -9.84 -4.87
CA THR A 314 7.85 -9.79 -3.88
C THR A 314 7.96 -8.53 -3.03
N GLY A 315 6.84 -7.86 -2.79
CA GLY A 315 6.81 -6.62 -1.99
C GLY A 315 7.23 -5.36 -2.75
N SER A 316 7.44 -5.40 -4.08
CA SER A 316 7.76 -4.20 -4.86
C SER A 316 6.55 -3.31 -5.20
N GLY A 317 5.33 -3.70 -4.79
CA GLY A 317 4.10 -2.93 -5.01
C GLY A 317 3.41 -3.21 -6.36
N LYS A 318 3.69 -4.35 -7.01
CA LYS A 318 3.09 -4.72 -8.32
C LYS A 318 1.56 -4.69 -8.30
N THR A 319 0.94 -5.35 -7.32
CA THR A 319 -0.52 -5.40 -7.18
C THR A 319 -1.11 -4.01 -7.00
N THR A 320 -0.49 -3.18 -6.16
CA THR A 320 -0.92 -1.79 -5.93
C THR A 320 -0.90 -0.99 -7.22
N THR A 321 0.16 -1.14 -8.02
CA THR A 321 0.28 -0.46 -9.32
C THR A 321 -0.75 -0.97 -10.32
N LEU A 322 -0.94 -2.29 -10.43
CA LEU A 322 -1.97 -2.86 -11.29
C LEU A 322 -3.37 -2.37 -10.92
N TYR A 323 -3.69 -2.34 -9.63
CA TYR A 323 -4.98 -1.84 -9.17
C TYR A 323 -5.15 -0.34 -9.42
N ALA A 324 -4.08 0.46 -9.27
CA ALA A 324 -4.09 1.87 -9.64
C ALA A 324 -4.32 2.06 -11.15
N VAL A 325 -3.74 1.19 -11.99
CA VAL A 325 -3.99 1.16 -13.45
C VAL A 325 -5.44 0.76 -13.76
N MET A 326 -5.94 -0.32 -13.15
CA MET A 326 -7.32 -0.77 -13.36
C MET A 326 -8.35 0.33 -13.08
N ARG A 327 -8.09 1.18 -12.10
CA ARG A 327 -8.93 2.34 -11.78
C ARG A 327 -8.95 3.43 -12.86
N THR A 328 -7.92 3.49 -13.72
CA THR A 328 -7.90 4.43 -14.85
C THR A 328 -8.74 3.93 -16.03
N ILE A 329 -9.14 2.66 -16.01
CA ILE A 329 -9.95 2.04 -17.04
C ILE A 329 -11.43 2.20 -16.67
N ASN A 330 -12.24 2.70 -17.61
CA ASN A 330 -13.66 2.88 -17.37
C ASN A 330 -14.40 1.53 -17.31
N ALA A 331 -14.55 0.98 -16.09
CA ALA A 331 -15.26 -0.27 -15.84
C ALA A 331 -16.77 -0.21 -16.14
N MET A 332 -17.30 0.94 -16.49
CA MET A 332 -18.71 1.09 -16.92
C MET A 332 -18.89 0.83 -18.43
N GLU A 333 -17.82 0.99 -19.19
CA GLU A 333 -17.80 0.78 -20.64
C GLU A 333 -17.03 -0.49 -21.03
N LYS A 334 -16.26 -1.05 -20.09
CA LYS A 334 -15.38 -2.19 -20.30
C LYS A 334 -15.72 -3.34 -19.35
N ASN A 335 -15.84 -4.54 -19.92
CA ASN A 335 -15.95 -5.75 -19.13
C ASN A 335 -14.57 -6.19 -18.64
N ILE A 336 -14.31 -6.01 -17.34
CA ILE A 336 -13.02 -6.27 -16.70
C ILE A 336 -13.12 -7.54 -15.86
N LEU A 337 -12.30 -8.53 -16.16
CA LEU A 337 -12.20 -9.79 -15.44
C LEU A 337 -10.81 -9.97 -14.85
N THR A 338 -10.72 -10.44 -13.62
CA THR A 338 -9.42 -10.71 -12.98
C THR A 338 -9.35 -12.11 -12.39
N VAL A 339 -8.17 -12.72 -12.42
CA VAL A 339 -7.84 -13.92 -11.67
C VAL A 339 -6.59 -13.68 -10.85
N GLU A 340 -6.67 -13.90 -9.55
CA GLU A 340 -5.67 -13.48 -8.57
C GLU A 340 -5.44 -14.54 -7.50
N ASP A 341 -4.27 -14.55 -6.87
CA ASP A 341 -3.89 -15.51 -5.82
C ASP A 341 -3.24 -14.81 -4.60
N PRO A 342 -4.08 -14.28 -3.71
CA PRO A 342 -5.51 -14.05 -3.81
C PRO A 342 -5.87 -12.62 -4.28
N VAL A 343 -7.17 -12.34 -4.39
CA VAL A 343 -7.70 -10.97 -4.48
C VAL A 343 -7.38 -10.23 -3.18
N GLU A 344 -6.61 -9.14 -3.27
CA GLU A 344 -6.21 -8.36 -2.10
C GLU A 344 -7.37 -7.51 -1.56
N TYR A 345 -8.14 -6.88 -2.45
CA TYR A 345 -9.39 -6.21 -2.12
C TYR A 345 -10.34 -6.14 -3.32
N THR A 346 -11.63 -6.04 -3.03
CA THR A 346 -12.65 -5.99 -4.09
C THR A 346 -12.68 -4.64 -4.78
N MET A 347 -12.74 -4.66 -6.12
CA MET A 347 -12.97 -3.47 -6.95
C MET A 347 -14.41 -3.47 -7.46
N PRO A 348 -15.19 -2.38 -7.25
CA PRO A 348 -16.53 -2.27 -7.82
C PRO A 348 -16.49 -2.35 -9.35
N LEU A 349 -17.51 -2.99 -9.93
CA LEU A 349 -17.67 -3.18 -11.38
C LEU A 349 -16.59 -4.06 -12.07
N VAL A 350 -15.69 -4.66 -11.30
CA VAL A 350 -14.69 -5.62 -11.77
C VAL A 350 -15.06 -7.00 -11.26
N GLN A 351 -15.02 -8.00 -12.13
CA GLN A 351 -15.29 -9.39 -11.76
C GLN A 351 -14.00 -10.09 -11.38
N GLN A 352 -13.78 -10.25 -10.08
CA GLN A 352 -12.54 -10.79 -9.53
C GLN A 352 -12.73 -12.24 -9.10
N VAL A 353 -11.83 -13.12 -9.54
CA VAL A 353 -11.80 -14.54 -9.24
C VAL A 353 -10.56 -14.88 -8.43
N ASN A 354 -10.75 -15.55 -7.29
CA ASN A 354 -9.65 -16.14 -6.54
C ASN A 354 -9.24 -17.49 -7.13
N VAL A 355 -7.95 -17.72 -7.26
CA VAL A 355 -7.40 -19.05 -7.51
C VAL A 355 -7.85 -20.00 -6.38
N ASN A 356 -8.30 -21.18 -6.76
CA ASN A 356 -8.63 -22.26 -5.84
C ASN A 356 -8.32 -23.60 -6.50
N GLU A 357 -7.12 -24.08 -6.30
CA GLU A 357 -6.63 -25.33 -6.92
C GLU A 357 -7.49 -26.54 -6.56
N LYS A 358 -8.01 -26.59 -5.32
CA LYS A 358 -8.90 -27.68 -4.87
C LYS A 358 -10.22 -27.72 -5.65
N ALA A 359 -10.69 -26.59 -6.13
CA ALA A 359 -11.87 -26.45 -6.98
C ALA A 359 -11.54 -26.47 -8.49
N GLY A 360 -10.27 -26.63 -8.86
CA GLY A 360 -9.83 -26.60 -10.26
C GLY A 360 -9.80 -25.19 -10.87
N ILE A 361 -9.87 -24.14 -10.04
CA ILE A 361 -9.77 -22.74 -10.46
C ILE A 361 -8.30 -22.33 -10.43
N THR A 362 -7.63 -22.42 -11.57
CA THR A 362 -6.24 -22.01 -11.80
C THR A 362 -6.20 -20.78 -12.68
N PHE A 363 -5.02 -20.15 -12.83
CA PHE A 363 -4.83 -19.06 -13.79
C PHE A 363 -5.24 -19.51 -15.20
N ALA A 364 -4.72 -20.63 -15.68
CA ALA A 364 -5.01 -21.15 -17.01
C ALA A 364 -6.49 -21.47 -17.22
N SER A 365 -7.14 -22.17 -16.27
CA SER A 365 -8.56 -22.51 -16.39
C SER A 365 -9.47 -21.27 -16.38
N SER A 366 -9.10 -20.26 -15.60
CA SER A 366 -9.82 -18.99 -15.52
C SER A 366 -9.71 -18.20 -16.82
N ILE A 367 -8.51 -18.06 -17.41
CA ILE A 367 -8.32 -17.37 -18.70
C ILE A 367 -9.19 -18.01 -19.78
N ARG A 368 -9.19 -19.37 -19.89
CA ARG A 368 -10.06 -20.06 -20.87
C ARG A 368 -11.54 -19.77 -20.64
N SER A 369 -11.97 -19.61 -19.40
CA SER A 369 -13.34 -19.27 -19.07
C SER A 369 -13.65 -17.82 -19.40
N PHE A 370 -12.75 -16.90 -19.08
CA PHE A 370 -12.89 -15.48 -19.34
C PHE A 370 -13.07 -15.17 -20.82
N LEU A 371 -12.30 -15.82 -21.70
CA LEU A 371 -12.42 -15.64 -23.16
C LEU A 371 -13.82 -15.99 -23.72
N ARG A 372 -14.71 -16.58 -22.91
CA ARG A 372 -16.12 -16.86 -23.24
C ARG A 372 -17.10 -15.94 -22.52
N GLN A 373 -16.60 -14.96 -21.78
CA GLN A 373 -17.39 -14.00 -20.99
C GLN A 373 -17.38 -12.60 -21.61
N ASP A 374 -17.04 -12.50 -22.90
CA ASP A 374 -16.97 -11.21 -23.64
C ASP A 374 -16.11 -10.15 -22.92
N PRO A 375 -14.84 -10.45 -22.56
CA PRO A 375 -14.00 -9.52 -21.84
C PRO A 375 -13.41 -8.45 -22.76
N ASP A 376 -13.26 -7.24 -22.26
CA ASP A 376 -12.42 -6.21 -22.89
C ASP A 376 -11.02 -6.21 -22.26
N VAL A 377 -10.97 -6.39 -20.93
CA VAL A 377 -9.73 -6.28 -20.16
C VAL A 377 -9.60 -7.49 -19.23
N LEU A 378 -8.42 -8.06 -19.21
CA LEU A 378 -8.06 -9.18 -18.33
C LEU A 378 -6.91 -8.78 -17.42
N LEU A 379 -7.03 -9.04 -16.12
CA LEU A 379 -5.90 -9.02 -15.20
C LEU A 379 -5.61 -10.45 -14.76
N ILE A 380 -4.39 -10.90 -15.05
CA ILE A 380 -3.86 -12.19 -14.63
C ILE A 380 -2.84 -11.90 -13.54
N GLY A 381 -3.10 -12.33 -12.31
CA GLY A 381 -2.29 -11.97 -11.14
C GLY A 381 -0.79 -12.15 -11.41
N GLU A 382 -0.41 -13.26 -11.99
CA GLU A 382 0.98 -13.51 -12.41
C GLU A 382 1.10 -14.59 -13.50
N ILE A 383 2.19 -14.53 -14.25
CA ILE A 383 2.59 -15.55 -15.24
C ILE A 383 3.80 -16.30 -14.69
N ARG A 384 3.57 -17.57 -14.25
CA ARG A 384 4.60 -18.43 -13.67
C ARG A 384 5.06 -19.54 -14.61
N ASP A 385 4.18 -20.00 -15.49
CA ASP A 385 4.33 -21.20 -16.31
C ASP A 385 4.00 -20.94 -17.79
N GLU A 386 4.42 -21.88 -18.65
CA GLU A 386 4.25 -21.83 -20.09
C GLU A 386 2.76 -21.76 -20.49
N GLU A 387 1.89 -22.54 -19.83
CA GLU A 387 0.47 -22.61 -20.18
C GLU A 387 -0.24 -21.27 -19.95
N THR A 388 0.02 -20.65 -18.80
CA THR A 388 -0.51 -19.32 -18.47
C THR A 388 0.04 -18.26 -19.41
N ALA A 389 1.33 -18.32 -19.75
CA ALA A 389 1.98 -17.42 -20.70
C ALA A 389 1.33 -17.51 -22.10
N ASP A 390 1.19 -18.71 -22.65
CA ASP A 390 0.57 -18.92 -23.97
C ASP A 390 -0.86 -18.38 -24.01
N LEU A 391 -1.67 -18.67 -22.99
CA LEU A 391 -3.06 -18.21 -22.92
C LEU A 391 -3.15 -16.68 -22.78
N ALA A 392 -2.31 -16.05 -21.96
CA ALA A 392 -2.26 -14.61 -21.80
C ALA A 392 -1.88 -13.90 -23.11
N MET A 393 -0.86 -14.43 -23.81
CA MET A 393 -0.43 -13.90 -25.09
C MET A 393 -1.48 -14.09 -26.19
N ARG A 394 -2.16 -15.22 -26.23
CA ARG A 394 -3.27 -15.45 -27.18
C ARG A 394 -4.44 -14.51 -26.91
N ALA A 395 -4.79 -14.29 -25.64
CA ALA A 395 -5.81 -13.31 -25.29
C ALA A 395 -5.44 -11.90 -25.83
N ALA A 396 -4.19 -11.47 -25.61
CA ALA A 396 -3.69 -10.20 -26.12
C ALA A 396 -3.68 -10.12 -27.66
N LEU A 397 -3.36 -11.23 -28.34
CA LEU A 397 -3.35 -11.34 -29.81
C LEU A 397 -4.77 -11.29 -30.40
N THR A 398 -5.76 -11.83 -29.68
CA THR A 398 -7.16 -11.92 -30.14
C THR A 398 -8.00 -10.70 -29.80
N GLY A 399 -7.39 -9.59 -29.38
CA GLY A 399 -8.07 -8.29 -29.27
C GLY A 399 -8.32 -7.82 -27.83
N HIS A 400 -7.86 -8.54 -26.82
CA HIS A 400 -8.07 -8.16 -25.42
C HIS A 400 -6.87 -7.37 -24.87
N LEU A 401 -7.13 -6.45 -23.95
CA LEU A 401 -6.08 -5.78 -23.20
C LEU A 401 -5.78 -6.60 -21.94
N VAL A 402 -4.55 -7.09 -21.83
CA VAL A 402 -4.13 -7.98 -20.75
C VAL A 402 -3.14 -7.27 -19.84
N PHE A 403 -3.33 -7.38 -18.53
CA PHE A 403 -2.38 -6.96 -17.51
C PHE A 403 -1.93 -8.17 -16.72
N SER A 404 -0.63 -8.24 -16.43
CA SER A 404 -0.12 -9.31 -15.59
C SER A 404 1.16 -8.92 -14.87
N THR A 405 1.62 -9.79 -13.96
CA THR A 405 2.93 -9.64 -13.33
C THR A 405 3.89 -10.75 -13.72
N VAL A 406 5.17 -10.40 -13.72
CA VAL A 406 6.28 -11.34 -13.83
C VAL A 406 7.34 -11.00 -12.76
N HIS A 407 8.15 -11.98 -12.40
CA HIS A 407 9.24 -11.80 -11.45
C HIS A 407 10.57 -11.63 -12.19
N THR A 408 10.91 -10.38 -12.52
CA THR A 408 12.19 -10.00 -13.13
C THR A 408 12.81 -8.80 -12.43
N ASN A 409 14.11 -8.58 -12.63
CA ASN A 409 14.84 -7.52 -11.95
C ASN A 409 14.68 -6.15 -12.62
N ASP A 410 14.45 -6.13 -13.91
CA ASP A 410 14.32 -4.96 -14.76
C ASP A 410 13.21 -5.16 -15.81
N ALA A 411 12.93 -4.14 -16.61
CA ALA A 411 11.84 -4.20 -17.59
C ALA A 411 12.19 -5.08 -18.80
N VAL A 412 13.43 -5.06 -19.25
CA VAL A 412 13.88 -5.86 -20.41
C VAL A 412 13.92 -7.35 -20.07
N GLY A 413 14.28 -7.69 -18.84
CA GLY A 413 14.23 -9.05 -18.31
C GLY A 413 12.85 -9.70 -18.40
N ALA A 414 11.78 -8.93 -18.43
CA ALA A 414 10.43 -9.46 -18.64
C ALA A 414 10.27 -10.09 -20.04
N ILE A 415 10.91 -9.54 -21.07
CA ILE A 415 10.93 -10.11 -22.42
C ILE A 415 11.68 -11.44 -22.42
N VAL A 416 12.84 -11.47 -21.76
CA VAL A 416 13.63 -12.72 -21.60
C VAL A 416 12.80 -13.77 -20.88
N ARG A 417 12.12 -13.37 -19.80
CA ARG A 417 11.28 -14.31 -19.04
C ARG A 417 10.16 -14.92 -19.88
N LEU A 418 9.55 -14.15 -20.77
CA LEU A 418 8.54 -14.68 -21.70
C LEU A 418 9.16 -15.67 -22.69
N ARG A 419 10.37 -15.41 -23.20
CA ARG A 419 11.13 -16.34 -24.05
C ARG A 419 11.41 -17.65 -23.31
N ASP A 420 11.86 -17.57 -22.05
CA ASP A 420 12.13 -18.74 -21.19
C ASP A 420 10.86 -19.57 -20.92
N LEU A 421 9.70 -18.93 -20.91
CA LEU A 421 8.38 -19.57 -20.82
C LEU A 421 7.87 -20.10 -22.16
N GLY A 422 8.70 -20.14 -23.20
CA GLY A 422 8.39 -20.74 -24.50
C GLY A 422 7.62 -19.82 -25.47
N VAL A 423 7.39 -18.55 -25.12
CA VAL A 423 6.69 -17.61 -25.99
C VAL A 423 7.60 -17.20 -27.15
N GLN A 424 7.11 -17.36 -28.38
CA GLN A 424 7.85 -17.01 -29.59
C GLN A 424 8.00 -15.49 -29.75
N ASP A 425 9.15 -15.03 -30.24
CA ASP A 425 9.48 -13.61 -30.39
C ASP A 425 8.43 -12.83 -31.19
N TYR A 426 7.88 -13.40 -32.27
CA TYR A 426 6.86 -12.74 -33.08
C TYR A 426 5.55 -12.53 -32.29
N ILE A 427 5.21 -13.40 -31.34
CA ILE A 427 4.06 -13.24 -30.45
C ILE A 427 4.34 -12.14 -29.45
N ILE A 428 5.51 -12.14 -28.81
CA ILE A 428 5.93 -11.09 -27.88
C ILE A 428 5.88 -9.74 -28.59
N ALA A 429 6.53 -9.61 -29.74
CA ALA A 429 6.63 -8.40 -30.52
C ALA A 429 5.25 -7.84 -30.94
N SER A 430 4.30 -8.71 -31.30
CA SER A 430 2.97 -8.30 -31.73
C SER A 430 2.04 -7.90 -30.57
N THR A 431 2.26 -8.48 -29.37
CA THR A 431 1.32 -8.32 -28.25
C THR A 431 1.80 -7.35 -27.18
N ILE A 432 3.10 -7.28 -26.89
CA ILE A 432 3.62 -6.46 -25.80
C ILE A 432 3.43 -4.96 -26.09
N ARG A 433 2.89 -4.23 -25.11
CA ARG A 433 2.75 -2.76 -25.17
C ARG A 433 3.77 -2.07 -24.29
N GLY A 434 4.15 -2.70 -23.21
CA GLY A 434 5.24 -2.24 -22.36
C GLY A 434 5.37 -3.04 -21.08
N VAL A 435 6.42 -2.68 -20.36
CA VAL A 435 6.76 -3.28 -19.05
C VAL A 435 7.06 -2.18 -18.06
N VAL A 436 6.53 -2.32 -16.84
CA VAL A 436 6.82 -1.45 -15.70
C VAL A 436 7.59 -2.26 -14.67
N SER A 437 8.90 -2.08 -14.59
CA SER A 437 9.70 -2.69 -13.52
C SER A 437 9.75 -1.75 -12.31
N GLN A 438 9.49 -2.28 -11.12
CA GLN A 438 9.25 -1.46 -9.95
C GLN A 438 10.00 -1.96 -8.70
N ARG A 439 10.43 -0.99 -7.87
CA ARG A 439 10.93 -1.20 -6.51
C ARG A 439 10.27 -0.18 -5.57
N LEU A 440 10.29 -0.49 -4.28
CA LEU A 440 9.90 0.43 -3.22
C LEU A 440 11.11 0.83 -2.40
N LEU A 441 11.27 2.14 -2.20
CA LEU A 441 12.25 2.75 -1.31
C LEU A 441 11.54 3.38 -0.13
N ARG A 442 12.11 3.29 1.06
CA ARG A 442 11.61 3.97 2.26
C ARG A 442 11.86 5.47 2.13
N ARG A 443 10.93 6.26 2.62
CA ARG A 443 11.02 7.72 2.63
C ARG A 443 11.67 8.17 3.93
N LEU A 444 12.63 9.09 3.84
CA LEU A 444 13.21 9.72 5.01
C LEU A 444 12.15 10.40 5.88
N CYS A 445 12.26 10.21 7.17
CA CYS A 445 11.39 10.88 8.14
C CYS A 445 11.59 12.40 8.03
N PRO A 446 10.54 13.18 7.75
CA PRO A 446 10.68 14.63 7.57
C PRO A 446 11.14 15.36 8.83
N HIS A 447 10.96 14.76 10.02
CA HIS A 447 11.26 15.37 11.30
C HIS A 447 12.70 15.17 11.77
N CYS A 448 13.37 14.11 11.34
CA CYS A 448 14.70 13.79 11.85
C CYS A 448 15.78 13.61 10.79
N LYS A 449 15.45 13.76 9.49
CA LYS A 449 16.46 13.74 8.45
C LYS A 449 17.40 14.94 8.58
N THR A 450 18.69 14.70 8.36
CA THR A 450 19.74 15.73 8.48
C THR A 450 20.63 15.71 7.24
N PRO A 451 21.35 16.79 6.95
CA PRO A 451 22.40 16.77 5.94
C PRO A 451 23.44 15.67 6.22
N ALA A 452 23.83 14.94 5.18
CA ALA A 452 24.78 13.85 5.30
C ALA A 452 26.18 14.35 5.69
N THR A 453 26.85 13.57 6.54
CA THR A 453 28.22 13.89 7.00
C THR A 453 29.30 13.35 6.07
N ARG A 454 29.14 13.55 4.75
CA ARG A 454 30.11 13.07 3.76
C ARG A 454 30.87 14.24 3.11
N ALA A 455 32.09 13.97 2.67
CA ALA A 455 32.93 14.99 2.04
C ALA A 455 32.91 14.92 0.49
N GLU A 456 32.52 13.76 -0.08
CA GLU A 456 32.62 13.52 -1.51
C GLU A 456 31.25 13.49 -2.18
N PRO A 457 31.11 13.99 -3.41
CA PRO A 457 29.90 13.84 -4.20
C PRO A 457 29.53 12.37 -4.43
N TRP A 458 28.23 12.09 -4.58
CA TRP A 458 27.73 10.77 -4.90
C TRP A 458 26.85 10.84 -6.16
N ASN A 459 27.19 10.08 -7.19
CA ASN A 459 26.50 10.09 -8.48
C ASN A 459 26.22 11.50 -9.03
N GLY A 460 27.17 12.43 -8.85
CA GLY A 460 27.04 13.82 -9.29
C GLY A 460 26.25 14.73 -8.33
N ILE A 461 25.69 14.20 -7.25
CA ILE A 461 24.99 14.98 -6.21
C ILE A 461 26.01 15.52 -5.23
N GLN A 462 25.94 16.83 -4.94
CA GLN A 462 26.85 17.47 -3.98
C GLN A 462 26.49 17.06 -2.53
N PRO A 463 27.49 16.95 -1.64
CA PRO A 463 27.28 16.50 -0.26
C PRO A 463 26.18 17.27 0.48
N GLU A 464 26.08 18.57 0.26
CA GLU A 464 25.11 19.46 0.93
C GLU A 464 23.65 19.18 0.53
N GLN A 465 23.43 18.49 -0.59
CA GLN A 465 22.11 18.13 -1.09
C GLN A 465 21.67 16.77 -0.58
N ILE A 466 22.58 15.96 -0.04
CA ILE A 466 22.30 14.61 0.42
C ILE A 466 21.80 14.67 1.86
N LEU A 467 20.64 14.07 2.10
CA LEU A 467 20.09 13.88 3.43
C LEU A 467 20.28 12.43 3.88
N GLU A 468 20.39 12.23 5.19
CA GLU A 468 20.50 10.91 5.80
C GLU A 468 19.50 10.71 6.94
N HIS A 469 19.16 9.45 7.20
CA HIS A 469 18.28 9.07 8.29
C HIS A 469 18.98 9.18 9.65
N VAL A 470 18.24 9.57 10.68
CA VAL A 470 18.75 9.63 12.05
C VAL A 470 17.95 8.70 12.95
N GLY A 471 16.68 9.01 13.13
CA GLY A 471 15.76 8.33 14.05
C GLY A 471 15.17 9.30 15.06
N CYS A 472 13.87 9.16 15.30
CA CYS A 472 13.16 9.91 16.32
C CYS A 472 11.92 9.09 16.79
N PRO A 473 11.25 9.49 17.86
CA PRO A 473 10.07 8.78 18.33
C PRO A 473 8.97 8.61 17.26
N LEU A 474 8.80 9.61 16.37
CA LEU A 474 7.80 9.57 15.28
C LEU A 474 8.05 8.45 14.28
N CYS A 475 9.30 8.30 13.85
CA CYS A 475 9.69 7.23 12.95
C CYS A 475 10.12 5.96 13.71
N ARG A 476 9.88 5.89 15.03
CA ARG A 476 10.24 4.74 15.87
C ARG A 476 11.74 4.39 15.79
N GLN A 477 12.57 5.42 15.79
CA GLN A 477 14.01 5.33 15.68
C GLN A 477 14.54 4.73 14.35
N THR A 478 13.67 4.51 13.36
CA THR A 478 14.10 3.95 12.06
C THR A 478 14.73 5.00 11.14
N GLY A 479 14.37 6.27 11.30
CA GLY A 479 14.72 7.35 10.37
C GLY A 479 13.86 7.40 9.11
N TYR A 480 12.88 6.48 8.94
CA TYR A 480 12.03 6.40 7.75
C TYR A 480 10.55 6.35 8.13
N ILE A 481 9.69 6.86 7.25
CA ILE A 481 8.22 6.78 7.36
C ILE A 481 7.62 6.55 5.97
N GLY A 482 7.01 5.38 5.79
CA GLY A 482 6.35 5.00 4.55
C GLY A 482 7.31 4.76 3.39
N ARG A 483 6.75 4.47 2.23
CA ARG A 483 7.49 4.06 1.04
C ARG A 483 7.08 4.89 -0.18
N THR A 484 7.92 4.89 -1.20
CA THR A 484 7.66 5.47 -2.52
C THR A 484 8.12 4.49 -3.59
N ALA A 485 7.41 4.45 -4.70
CA ALA A 485 7.84 3.62 -5.82
C ALA A 485 8.88 4.35 -6.67
N ILE A 486 9.83 3.57 -7.18
CA ILE A 486 10.62 3.90 -8.36
C ILE A 486 10.28 2.90 -9.45
N ALA A 487 10.27 3.34 -10.69
CA ALA A 487 9.96 2.49 -11.82
C ALA A 487 10.89 2.75 -13.01
N GLU A 488 11.13 1.67 -13.74
CA GLU A 488 11.66 1.67 -15.09
C GLU A 488 10.51 1.29 -16.02
N VAL A 489 10.17 2.17 -16.96
CA VAL A 489 9.02 1.99 -17.85
C VAL A 489 9.51 1.83 -19.28
N LEU A 490 9.43 0.60 -19.78
CA LEU A 490 9.71 0.23 -21.16
C LEU A 490 8.42 0.37 -21.97
N GLN A 491 8.31 1.39 -22.80
CA GLN A 491 7.28 1.50 -23.82
C GLN A 491 7.77 0.87 -25.12
N VAL A 492 7.02 -0.12 -25.63
CA VAL A 492 7.42 -0.85 -26.83
C VAL A 492 6.88 -0.16 -28.08
N ASP A 493 7.78 0.44 -28.86
CA ASP A 493 7.50 1.09 -30.13
C ASP A 493 7.89 0.21 -31.34
N ARG A 494 7.76 0.76 -32.55
CA ARG A 494 8.02 0.00 -33.77
C ARG A 494 9.45 -0.54 -33.88
N GLU A 495 10.44 0.19 -33.42
CA GLU A 495 11.83 -0.25 -33.51
C GLU A 495 12.11 -1.39 -32.52
N LEU A 496 11.62 -1.26 -31.30
CA LEU A 496 11.69 -2.32 -30.30
C LEU A 496 10.89 -3.56 -30.73
N ILE A 497 9.73 -3.38 -31.38
CA ILE A 497 8.97 -4.49 -31.99
C ILE A 497 9.83 -5.23 -33.01
N THR A 498 10.50 -4.52 -33.93
CA THR A 498 11.37 -5.14 -34.93
C THR A 498 12.54 -5.87 -34.26
N MET A 499 13.19 -5.23 -33.31
CA MET A 499 14.31 -5.79 -32.58
C MET A 499 13.93 -7.06 -31.80
N ILE A 500 12.80 -7.05 -31.09
CA ILE A 500 12.29 -8.23 -30.36
C ILE A 500 11.99 -9.36 -31.36
N ASN A 501 11.31 -9.04 -32.48
CA ASN A 501 10.94 -10.01 -33.51
C ASN A 501 12.17 -10.68 -34.15
N ASP A 502 13.25 -9.91 -34.34
CA ASP A 502 14.49 -10.37 -34.94
C ASP A 502 15.42 -11.08 -33.92
N GLY A 503 14.94 -11.30 -32.68
CA GLY A 503 15.69 -11.98 -31.63
C GLY A 503 16.80 -11.13 -31.00
N GLY A 504 16.64 -9.81 -31.00
CA GLY A 504 17.60 -8.87 -30.40
C GLY A 504 17.97 -9.22 -28.97
N THR A 505 19.22 -8.94 -28.62
CA THR A 505 19.74 -9.22 -27.28
C THR A 505 19.16 -8.28 -26.22
N THR A 506 19.27 -8.67 -24.97
CA THR A 506 18.87 -7.83 -23.82
C THR A 506 19.56 -6.47 -23.86
N ILE A 507 20.87 -6.47 -24.19
CA ILE A 507 21.68 -5.26 -24.24
C ILE A 507 21.17 -4.33 -25.34
N ASP A 508 20.92 -4.84 -26.55
CA ASP A 508 20.45 -4.03 -27.68
C ASP A 508 19.08 -3.36 -27.36
N ILE A 509 18.18 -4.15 -26.74
CA ILE A 509 16.85 -3.65 -26.33
C ILE A 509 16.99 -2.57 -25.27
N GLU A 510 17.85 -2.78 -24.27
CA GLU A 510 18.07 -1.82 -23.18
C GLU A 510 18.69 -0.51 -23.70
N GLU A 511 19.77 -0.59 -24.47
CA GLU A 511 20.44 0.58 -25.05
C GLU A 511 19.49 1.38 -25.93
N THR A 512 18.68 0.72 -26.75
CA THR A 512 17.69 1.38 -27.60
C THR A 512 16.61 2.05 -26.76
N ALA A 513 16.11 1.39 -25.72
CA ALA A 513 15.10 1.96 -24.84
C ALA A 513 15.64 3.18 -24.06
N GLN A 514 16.89 3.11 -23.58
CA GLN A 514 17.55 4.23 -22.89
C GLN A 514 17.79 5.41 -23.84
N ALA A 515 18.24 5.16 -25.07
CA ALA A 515 18.41 6.21 -26.08
C ALA A 515 17.10 6.96 -26.38
N ARG A 516 15.94 6.30 -26.18
CA ARG A 516 14.60 6.88 -26.31
C ARG A 516 14.07 7.48 -25.00
N GLY A 517 14.92 7.48 -23.97
CA GLY A 517 14.69 8.15 -22.72
C GLY A 517 14.01 7.26 -21.68
N MET A 518 14.04 5.94 -21.81
CA MET A 518 13.79 5.06 -20.66
C MET A 518 14.84 5.37 -19.59
N ARG A 519 14.38 5.60 -18.38
CA ARG A 519 15.25 5.78 -17.22
C ARG A 519 15.30 4.48 -16.45
N THR A 520 16.48 4.07 -16.03
CA THR A 520 16.68 2.88 -15.24
C THR A 520 16.15 3.06 -13.81
N LEU A 521 15.95 1.95 -13.10
CA LEU A 521 15.64 2.00 -11.66
C LEU A 521 16.73 2.76 -10.87
N LYS A 522 18.00 2.62 -11.27
CA LYS A 522 19.11 3.34 -10.62
C LYS A 522 19.00 4.86 -10.82
N ASP A 523 18.71 5.32 -12.03
CA ASP A 523 18.50 6.75 -12.30
C ASP A 523 17.36 7.31 -11.46
N ALA A 524 16.24 6.59 -11.41
CA ALA A 524 15.08 7.00 -10.61
C ALA A 524 15.42 7.04 -9.10
N GLY A 525 16.22 6.09 -8.62
CA GLY A 525 16.69 6.08 -7.23
C GLY A 525 17.64 7.25 -6.92
N VAL A 526 18.55 7.58 -7.84
CA VAL A 526 19.45 8.75 -7.71
C VAL A 526 18.64 10.04 -7.60
N ASP A 527 17.58 10.21 -8.40
CA ASP A 527 16.70 11.38 -8.30
C ASP A 527 16.04 11.50 -6.92
N LEU A 528 15.63 10.37 -6.31
CA LEU A 528 15.03 10.39 -4.98
C LEU A 528 16.05 10.74 -3.87
N VAL A 529 17.31 10.38 -4.03
CA VAL A 529 18.37 10.84 -3.14
C VAL A 529 18.62 12.34 -3.33
N ALA A 530 18.71 12.80 -4.58
CA ALA A 530 18.96 14.20 -4.90
C ALA A 530 17.88 15.15 -4.36
N ASN A 531 16.62 14.72 -4.34
CA ASN A 531 15.52 15.53 -3.82
C ASN A 531 15.25 15.30 -2.32
N GLY A 532 16.08 14.52 -1.62
CA GLY A 532 15.97 14.24 -0.18
C GLY A 532 14.73 13.44 0.22
N THR A 533 14.17 12.65 -0.68
CA THR A 533 13.07 11.73 -0.39
C THR A 533 13.56 10.46 0.29
N THR A 534 14.73 9.95 -0.12
CA THR A 534 15.41 8.80 0.47
C THR A 534 16.90 9.11 0.66
N ASP A 535 17.66 8.16 1.17
CA ASP A 535 19.11 8.30 1.34
C ASP A 535 19.90 7.23 0.57
N ILE A 536 21.23 7.37 0.62
CA ILE A 536 22.15 6.45 -0.04
C ILE A 536 22.06 5.05 0.57
N ALA A 537 21.90 4.93 1.88
CA ALA A 537 21.84 3.64 2.56
C ALA A 537 20.62 2.83 2.07
N GLU A 538 19.49 3.48 1.91
CA GLU A 538 18.29 2.81 1.37
C GLU A 538 18.42 2.52 -0.12
N PHE A 539 19.03 3.42 -0.88
CA PHE A 539 19.34 3.19 -2.30
C PHE A 539 20.21 1.93 -2.47
N GLU A 540 21.31 1.84 -1.73
CA GLU A 540 22.22 0.68 -1.79
C GLU A 540 21.55 -0.61 -1.32
N ARG A 541 20.70 -0.55 -0.30
CA ARG A 541 19.95 -1.71 0.18
C ARG A 541 19.05 -2.32 -0.91
N VAL A 542 18.46 -1.50 -1.78
CA VAL A 542 17.44 -1.94 -2.76
C VAL A 542 17.99 -2.13 -4.16
N LEU A 543 19.00 -1.33 -4.56
CA LEU A 543 19.52 -1.22 -5.93
C LEU A 543 21.03 -1.50 -6.03
N GLY A 544 21.71 -1.66 -4.90
CA GLY A 544 23.15 -1.91 -4.79
C GLY A 544 23.58 -3.32 -5.19
#